data_c77e8434d8ca10021170e26495f2fc7c
#
_entry.id   c77e8434d8ca10021170e26495f2fc7c
#
_cell.length_a   1.000
_cell.length_b   1.000
_cell.length_c   1.000
_cell.angle_alpha   90.00
_cell.angle_beta   90.00
_cell.angle_gamma   90.00
#
_symmetry.space_group_name_H-M   'P 1'
#
loop_
_entity.id
_entity.type
_entity.pdbx_description
1 polymer ?
#
loop_
_entity_poly.entity_id
_entity_poly.type
_entity_poly.pdbx_seq_one_letter_code
_entity_poly.pdbx_strand_id
1 'polypeptide(L)'
;MKTFAALIRRYVLATAAIVLLVGGLLVGQIFYVGFKSNAVDATGYRVGALADALKQTETGLQWGREHTPAEWMQGYAWAMVLDDNGNVIWQQDLPQKLNHRYTASEVAVFSHWYLADYPVQCWAADYGLFVVAEPVGTCWKYNIDMKQKMIIMLAKSIQPTMVELLLVVLGCCLFFSWRGSKSLQTVTAGLDTLAQGGTVSLPAAGFAGELAQKLNETSEQLRRRNEIIARRDTARTEWIAGVSHDIRTPLALILGWAEQLQREATLPAAARQKAGGICTQCEKIRSLIEDLNLTSKLQYGAQPLRRRSAQAGPFLRRVVAAFCENPLAARCTLDCSITPAVETAILHADAALLTRALENVLQNAVRHNAGPITLAFHADADETMLHLTIQDDGTGYPQSVLAVLNGEPEGENTPHILGLHVVEQIINAHGGSVQFVNRDPHGAKVMMQLPLAKDEK
;
A
#
# COMPACT_ATOMS: atom_id res chain seq x y z
N MET A 1 6.47 -8.96 -2.15
CA MET A 1 7.69 -9.23 -2.93
C MET A 1 7.46 -9.63 -4.39
N LYS A 2 6.55 -10.57 -4.74
CA LYS A 2 6.30 -11.00 -6.14
C LYS A 2 5.81 -9.89 -7.08
N THR A 3 4.93 -8.99 -6.61
CA THR A 3 4.40 -7.86 -7.38
C THR A 3 5.45 -6.79 -7.69
N PHE A 4 6.39 -6.57 -6.77
CA PHE A 4 7.45 -5.59 -6.91
C PHE A 4 8.53 -6.05 -7.90
N ALA A 5 8.95 -7.31 -7.85
CA ALA A 5 9.84 -7.91 -8.83
C ALA A 5 9.23 -7.89 -10.25
N ALA A 6 7.91 -8.07 -10.37
CA ALA A 6 7.19 -7.95 -11.64
C ALA A 6 7.19 -6.50 -12.18
N LEU A 7 7.08 -5.50 -11.30
CA LEU A 7 7.15 -4.08 -11.68
C LEU A 7 8.55 -3.72 -12.20
N ILE A 8 9.60 -4.11 -11.48
CA ILE A 8 11.00 -3.91 -11.90
C ILE A 8 11.26 -4.56 -13.26
N ARG A 9 10.84 -5.82 -13.43
CA ARG A 9 11.00 -6.52 -14.71
C ARG A 9 10.29 -5.79 -15.86
N ARG A 10 9.08 -5.24 -15.63
CA ARG A 10 8.35 -4.43 -16.63
C ARG A 10 9.10 -3.13 -16.97
N TYR A 11 9.69 -2.47 -15.98
CA TYR A 11 10.48 -1.25 -16.19
C TYR A 11 11.74 -1.54 -17.00
N VAL A 12 12.49 -2.59 -16.67
CA VAL A 12 13.69 -3.00 -17.42
C VAL A 12 13.33 -3.37 -18.87
N LEU A 13 12.26 -4.13 -19.06
CA LEU A 13 11.77 -4.49 -20.39
C LEU A 13 11.31 -3.26 -21.19
N ALA A 14 10.60 -2.33 -20.55
CA ALA A 14 10.16 -1.09 -21.21
C ALA A 14 11.35 -0.21 -21.62
N THR A 15 12.36 -0.07 -20.77
CA THR A 15 13.56 0.72 -21.08
C THR A 15 14.37 0.06 -22.22
N ALA A 16 14.53 -1.25 -22.20
CA ALA A 16 15.18 -1.98 -23.29
C ALA A 16 14.40 -1.85 -24.60
N ALA A 17 13.07 -1.92 -24.56
CA ALA A 17 12.22 -1.70 -25.74
C ALA A 17 12.33 -0.27 -26.28
N ILE A 18 12.40 0.75 -25.43
CA ILE A 18 12.60 2.15 -25.84
C ILE A 18 13.96 2.34 -26.51
N VAL A 19 15.02 1.75 -25.97
CA VAL A 19 16.37 1.83 -26.55
C VAL A 19 16.41 1.18 -27.92
N LEU A 20 15.80 -0.01 -28.06
CA LEU A 20 15.68 -0.69 -29.35
C LEU A 20 14.85 0.12 -30.36
N LEU A 21 13.76 0.74 -29.91
CA LEU A 21 12.91 1.58 -30.75
C LEU A 21 13.68 2.83 -31.23
N VAL A 22 14.38 3.52 -30.33
CA VAL A 22 15.18 4.70 -30.66
C VAL A 22 16.32 4.33 -31.61
N GLY A 23 17.04 3.22 -31.34
CA GLY A 23 18.06 2.70 -32.25
C GLY A 23 17.51 2.34 -33.63
N GLY A 24 16.37 1.69 -33.69
CA GLY A 24 15.67 1.36 -34.92
C GLY A 24 15.21 2.64 -35.71
N LEU A 25 14.70 3.65 -34.99
CA LEU A 25 14.32 4.92 -35.60
C LEU A 25 15.53 5.68 -36.17
N LEU A 26 16.68 5.71 -35.47
CA LEU A 26 17.90 6.34 -35.96
C LEU A 26 18.40 5.63 -37.23
N VAL A 27 18.46 4.29 -37.23
CA VAL A 27 18.83 3.52 -38.42
C VAL A 27 17.83 3.75 -39.55
N GLY A 28 16.52 3.70 -39.25
CA GLY A 28 15.46 3.99 -40.22
C GLY A 28 15.55 5.40 -40.80
N GLN A 29 15.90 6.39 -39.99
CA GLN A 29 16.08 7.77 -40.47
C GLN A 29 17.28 7.91 -41.39
N ILE A 30 18.39 7.22 -41.13
CA ILE A 30 19.57 7.18 -42.01
C ILE A 30 19.17 6.57 -43.36
N PHE A 31 18.45 5.43 -43.38
CA PHE A 31 17.94 4.79 -44.60
C PHE A 31 16.93 5.68 -45.34
N TYR A 32 16.02 6.33 -44.62
CA TYR A 32 15.03 7.26 -45.19
C TYR A 32 15.68 8.45 -45.89
N VAL A 33 16.67 9.09 -45.22
CA VAL A 33 17.40 10.21 -45.81
C VAL A 33 18.17 9.75 -47.04
N GLY A 34 18.87 8.62 -46.96
CA GLY A 34 19.58 8.07 -48.11
C GLY A 34 18.65 7.68 -49.29
N PHE A 35 17.51 7.12 -49.01
CA PHE A 35 16.50 6.77 -50.05
C PHE A 35 15.88 8.03 -50.66
N LYS A 36 15.52 9.02 -49.85
CA LYS A 36 14.93 10.28 -50.33
C LYS A 36 15.93 11.12 -51.12
N SER A 37 17.19 11.17 -50.67
CA SER A 37 18.27 11.81 -51.40
C SER A 37 18.42 11.18 -52.81
N ASN A 38 18.55 9.88 -52.89
CA ASN A 38 18.62 9.20 -54.18
C ASN A 38 17.34 9.37 -55.04
N ALA A 39 16.17 9.52 -54.43
CA ALA A 39 14.92 9.74 -55.17
C ALA A 39 14.80 11.19 -55.72
N VAL A 40 15.44 12.18 -55.06
CA VAL A 40 15.49 13.55 -55.55
C VAL A 40 16.45 13.71 -56.74
N ASP A 41 17.56 12.94 -56.72
CA ASP A 41 18.51 12.91 -57.83
C ASP A 41 18.06 12.09 -59.04
N ALA A 42 16.97 11.34 -58.90
CA ALA A 42 16.42 10.48 -59.97
C ALA A 42 15.62 11.21 -61.07
N THR A 43 15.56 12.55 -61.01
CA THR A 43 14.87 13.36 -62.05
C THR A 43 15.68 13.62 -63.31
N GLY A 44 17.00 13.36 -63.24
CA GLY A 44 17.92 13.52 -64.38
C GLY A 44 18.43 12.15 -64.89
N TYR A 45 18.73 12.08 -66.16
CA TYR A 45 19.39 10.89 -66.70
C TYR A 45 20.82 10.76 -66.16
N ARG A 46 21.28 9.54 -65.90
CA ARG A 46 22.68 9.32 -65.53
C ARG A 46 23.63 9.74 -66.62
N VAL A 47 24.79 10.31 -66.27
CA VAL A 47 25.77 10.85 -67.25
C VAL A 47 26.11 9.88 -68.35
N GLY A 48 26.25 8.57 -68.08
CA GLY A 48 26.48 7.54 -69.10
C GLY A 48 25.30 7.43 -70.08
N ALA A 49 24.06 7.49 -69.59
CA ALA A 49 22.89 7.42 -70.45
C ALA A 49 22.74 8.67 -71.34
N LEU A 50 23.12 9.85 -70.81
CA LEU A 50 23.21 11.07 -71.63
C LEU A 50 24.29 10.97 -72.69
N ALA A 51 25.46 10.46 -72.36
CA ALA A 51 26.51 10.23 -73.33
C ALA A 51 26.09 9.24 -74.41
N ASP A 52 25.40 8.16 -74.04
CA ASP A 52 24.90 7.15 -75.04
C ASP A 52 23.75 7.69 -75.92
N ALA A 53 23.02 8.69 -75.40
CA ALA A 53 21.94 9.37 -76.17
C ALA A 53 22.46 10.37 -77.22
N LEU A 54 23.68 10.88 -77.02
CA LEU A 54 24.32 11.79 -77.99
C LEU A 54 24.96 10.92 -79.15
N LYS A 55 24.46 11.04 -80.37
CA LYS A 55 24.90 10.24 -81.46
C LYS A 55 25.63 11.07 -82.53
N GLN A 56 26.68 10.50 -83.11
CA GLN A 56 27.38 11.09 -84.22
C GLN A 56 26.59 10.92 -85.53
N THR A 57 26.33 12.09 -86.16
CA THR A 57 25.61 12.16 -87.45
C THR A 57 26.50 12.78 -88.47
N GLU A 58 26.11 12.76 -89.80
CA GLU A 58 26.86 13.42 -90.88
C GLU A 58 27.08 14.94 -90.64
N THR A 59 26.22 15.56 -89.86
CA THR A 59 26.27 17.00 -89.55
C THR A 59 26.89 17.30 -88.18
N GLY A 60 27.44 16.29 -87.47
CA GLY A 60 28.01 16.43 -86.16
C GLY A 60 27.23 15.69 -85.05
N LEU A 61 27.53 15.91 -83.78
CA LEU A 61 26.89 15.31 -82.60
C LEU A 61 25.49 15.86 -82.42
N GLN A 62 24.47 14.99 -82.30
CA GLN A 62 23.08 15.37 -82.06
C GLN A 62 22.42 14.45 -81.04
N TRP A 63 21.48 14.98 -80.27
CA TRP A 63 20.65 14.18 -79.33
C TRP A 63 19.82 13.16 -80.14
N GLY A 64 19.66 11.97 -79.56
CA GLY A 64 18.74 10.99 -80.09
C GLY A 64 17.30 11.51 -80.15
N ARG A 65 16.52 11.00 -81.08
CA ARG A 65 15.14 11.45 -81.34
C ARG A 65 14.11 11.04 -80.29
N GLU A 66 14.51 10.34 -79.25
CA GLU A 66 13.60 9.78 -78.24
C GLU A 66 13.06 10.86 -77.28
N HIS A 67 13.85 11.92 -77.02
CA HIS A 67 13.50 13.03 -76.19
C HIS A 67 13.99 14.35 -76.79
N THR A 68 13.35 15.44 -76.31
CA THR A 68 13.82 16.79 -76.70
C THR A 68 15.13 17.13 -75.98
N PRO A 69 15.98 18.03 -76.53
CA PRO A 69 17.21 18.46 -75.83
C PRO A 69 16.96 18.94 -74.43
N ALA A 70 15.83 19.64 -74.15
CA ALA A 70 15.44 20.13 -72.85
C ALA A 70 15.08 19.00 -71.86
N GLU A 71 14.49 17.93 -72.33
CA GLU A 71 14.17 16.73 -71.54
C GLU A 71 15.45 15.98 -71.16
N TRP A 72 16.40 15.80 -72.12
CA TRP A 72 17.68 15.20 -71.81
C TRP A 72 18.48 15.97 -70.78
N MET A 73 18.45 17.33 -70.84
CA MET A 73 19.18 18.21 -69.95
C MET A 73 18.45 18.49 -68.64
N GLN A 74 17.35 17.81 -68.36
CA GLN A 74 16.61 18.03 -67.12
C GLN A 74 17.49 17.74 -65.89
N GLY A 75 17.67 18.71 -65.03
CA GLY A 75 18.54 18.68 -63.86
C GLY A 75 19.99 19.09 -64.09
N TYR A 76 20.38 19.36 -65.32
CA TYR A 76 21.71 19.84 -65.68
C TYR A 76 21.68 21.27 -66.21
N ALA A 77 22.76 22.01 -65.97
CA ALA A 77 22.88 23.40 -66.37
C ALA A 77 23.41 23.54 -67.76
N TRP A 78 24.40 22.73 -68.14
CA TRP A 78 25.02 22.72 -69.46
C TRP A 78 25.75 21.38 -69.73
N ALA A 79 26.05 21.10 -70.98
CA ALA A 79 26.88 19.96 -71.41
C ALA A 79 27.83 20.37 -72.51
N MET A 80 29.00 19.69 -72.60
CA MET A 80 29.95 19.82 -73.67
C MET A 80 30.66 18.49 -73.97
N VAL A 81 31.22 18.38 -75.18
CA VAL A 81 32.08 17.28 -75.56
C VAL A 81 33.43 17.82 -75.91
N LEU A 82 34.47 17.21 -75.36
CA LEU A 82 35.87 17.52 -75.68
C LEU A 82 36.45 16.43 -76.57
N ASP A 83 37.22 16.85 -77.61
CA ASP A 83 38.05 15.95 -78.39
C ASP A 83 39.36 15.58 -77.64
N ASP A 84 40.17 14.68 -78.20
CA ASP A 84 41.45 14.26 -77.64
C ASP A 84 42.48 15.42 -77.50
N ASN A 85 42.26 16.53 -78.20
CA ASN A 85 43.08 17.71 -78.13
C ASN A 85 42.57 18.76 -77.13
N GLY A 86 41.43 18.45 -76.43
CA GLY A 86 40.77 19.32 -75.47
C GLY A 86 39.93 20.45 -76.08
N ASN A 87 39.62 20.40 -77.38
CA ASN A 87 38.73 21.35 -78.02
C ASN A 87 37.28 20.98 -77.78
N VAL A 88 36.39 21.99 -77.55
CA VAL A 88 34.95 21.80 -77.47
C VAL A 88 34.40 21.54 -78.85
N ILE A 89 34.03 20.29 -79.18
CA ILE A 89 33.49 19.88 -80.47
C ILE A 89 31.97 19.90 -80.51
N TRP A 90 31.30 19.91 -79.39
CA TRP A 90 29.86 20.02 -79.24
C TRP A 90 29.53 20.67 -77.87
N GLN A 91 28.42 21.43 -77.82
CA GLN A 91 27.97 22.09 -76.63
C GLN A 91 26.45 22.25 -76.59
N GLN A 92 25.89 22.23 -75.37
CA GLN A 92 24.50 22.53 -75.06
C GLN A 92 24.45 23.46 -73.86
N ASP A 93 23.89 24.66 -74.01
CA ASP A 93 23.74 25.70 -72.99
C ASP A 93 25.03 26.05 -72.26
N LEU A 94 26.19 25.86 -72.89
CA LEU A 94 27.52 26.15 -72.34
C LEU A 94 27.77 27.65 -72.20
N PRO A 95 28.13 28.19 -70.99
CA PRO A 95 28.52 29.59 -70.85
C PRO A 95 29.69 29.97 -71.72
N GLN A 96 29.62 31.10 -72.41
CA GLN A 96 30.66 31.55 -73.37
C GLN A 96 32.08 31.55 -72.81
N LYS A 97 32.23 31.84 -71.50
CA LYS A 97 33.54 31.81 -70.79
C LYS A 97 34.16 30.41 -70.71
N LEU A 98 33.38 29.35 -70.85
CA LEU A 98 33.80 27.96 -70.75
C LEU A 98 34.05 27.35 -72.14
N ASN A 99 33.76 28.06 -73.22
CA ASN A 99 34.00 27.60 -74.56
C ASN A 99 35.44 27.98 -75.05
N HIS A 100 36.38 27.20 -74.55
CA HIS A 100 37.79 27.31 -74.90
C HIS A 100 38.47 25.97 -74.95
N ARG A 101 39.72 25.95 -75.43
CA ARG A 101 40.46 24.69 -75.38
C ARG A 101 40.96 24.39 -74.00
N TYR A 102 40.76 23.17 -73.53
CA TYR A 102 41.16 22.66 -72.23
C TYR A 102 42.47 21.88 -72.31
N THR A 103 43.36 22.08 -71.40
CA THR A 103 44.57 21.27 -71.21
C THR A 103 44.23 19.99 -70.45
N ALA A 104 45.05 18.94 -70.60
CA ALA A 104 44.90 17.70 -69.87
C ALA A 104 44.89 17.93 -68.32
N SER A 105 45.63 18.94 -67.83
CA SER A 105 45.68 19.30 -66.40
C SER A 105 44.34 19.92 -65.96
N GLU A 106 43.73 20.80 -66.73
CA GLU A 106 42.42 21.39 -66.44
C GLU A 106 41.32 20.33 -66.43
N VAL A 107 41.33 19.41 -67.40
CA VAL A 107 40.40 18.28 -67.45
C VAL A 107 40.56 17.41 -66.22
N ALA A 108 41.77 17.10 -65.81
CA ALA A 108 42.03 16.31 -64.61
C ALA A 108 41.51 17.00 -63.31
N VAL A 109 41.63 18.31 -63.23
CA VAL A 109 41.16 19.11 -62.08
C VAL A 109 39.62 19.10 -62.04
N PHE A 110 38.93 19.52 -63.08
CA PHE A 110 37.47 19.61 -63.06
C PHE A 110 36.78 18.26 -63.04
N SER A 111 37.37 17.22 -63.55
CA SER A 111 36.78 15.86 -63.45
C SER A 111 36.58 15.41 -62.02
N HIS A 112 37.45 15.87 -61.13
CA HIS A 112 37.33 15.63 -59.67
C HIS A 112 36.58 16.69 -58.92
N TRP A 113 36.64 17.95 -59.41
CA TRP A 113 36.11 19.11 -58.72
C TRP A 113 35.04 19.88 -59.49
N TYR A 114 35.00 21.16 -59.36
CA TYR A 114 34.09 22.07 -60.01
C TYR A 114 34.77 22.70 -61.24
N LEU A 115 34.00 23.04 -62.23
CA LEU A 115 34.41 23.92 -63.31
C LEU A 115 33.63 25.22 -63.21
N ALA A 116 34.32 26.34 -62.85
CA ALA A 116 33.71 27.64 -62.60
C ALA A 116 32.47 27.55 -61.68
N ASP A 117 32.64 26.95 -60.49
CA ASP A 117 31.64 26.70 -59.47
C ASP A 117 30.52 25.67 -59.81
N TYR A 118 30.49 25.16 -61.04
CA TYR A 118 29.56 24.11 -61.42
C TYR A 118 30.11 22.74 -61.06
N PRO A 119 29.34 21.92 -60.36
CA PRO A 119 29.71 20.53 -60.15
C PRO A 119 29.56 19.74 -61.47
N VAL A 120 30.69 19.27 -62.00
CA VAL A 120 30.71 18.60 -63.33
C VAL A 120 30.91 17.11 -63.18
N GLN A 121 30.30 16.33 -64.10
CA GLN A 121 30.50 14.90 -64.21
C GLN A 121 31.04 14.62 -65.62
N CYS A 122 31.99 13.70 -65.72
CA CYS A 122 32.68 13.38 -66.97
C CYS A 122 32.43 11.90 -67.32
N TRP A 123 32.22 11.62 -68.63
CA TRP A 123 32.06 10.27 -69.17
C TRP A 123 32.83 10.13 -70.48
N ALA A 124 33.67 9.10 -70.57
CA ALA A 124 34.37 8.79 -71.81
C ALA A 124 33.41 8.09 -72.80
N ALA A 125 33.29 8.65 -73.98
CA ALA A 125 32.49 8.11 -75.07
C ALA A 125 33.38 7.96 -76.34
N ASP A 126 32.92 7.17 -77.30
CA ASP A 126 33.67 6.89 -78.53
C ASP A 126 33.96 8.15 -79.37
N TYR A 127 33.14 9.20 -79.15
CA TYR A 127 33.27 10.50 -79.84
C TYR A 127 34.07 11.56 -79.07
N GLY A 128 34.58 11.22 -77.85
CA GLY A 128 35.33 12.12 -77.01
C GLY A 128 34.88 12.11 -75.55
N LEU A 129 35.32 13.08 -74.78
CA LEU A 129 34.96 13.25 -73.36
C LEU A 129 33.66 14.06 -73.23
N PHE A 130 32.58 13.41 -72.85
CA PHE A 130 31.31 14.07 -72.53
C PHE A 130 31.39 14.63 -71.12
N VAL A 131 31.10 15.93 -70.97
CA VAL A 131 31.09 16.64 -69.70
C VAL A 131 29.74 17.29 -69.49
N VAL A 132 29.11 17.03 -68.38
CA VAL A 132 27.84 17.64 -68.00
C VAL A 132 27.93 18.29 -66.63
N ALA A 133 27.29 19.41 -66.47
CA ALA A 133 27.33 20.21 -65.24
C ALA A 133 25.94 20.29 -64.58
N GLU A 134 25.90 20.11 -63.32
CA GLU A 134 24.73 20.43 -62.50
C GLU A 134 24.69 21.92 -62.16
N PRO A 135 23.52 22.51 -61.81
CA PRO A 135 23.46 23.91 -61.38
C PRO A 135 24.34 24.19 -60.14
N VAL A 136 24.83 25.39 -60.03
CA VAL A 136 25.68 25.83 -58.88
C VAL A 136 24.93 25.64 -57.57
N GLY A 137 25.58 24.98 -56.60
CA GLY A 137 25.04 24.78 -55.27
C GLY A 137 24.14 23.55 -55.10
N THR A 138 23.89 22.72 -56.15
CA THR A 138 23.07 21.51 -56.08
C THR A 138 23.80 20.31 -55.51
N CYS A 139 25.10 20.20 -55.73
CA CYS A 139 25.92 19.07 -55.32
C CYS A 139 27.19 19.52 -54.64
N TRP A 140 27.54 18.87 -53.54
CA TRP A 140 28.82 19.06 -52.88
C TRP A 140 29.77 17.92 -53.26
N LYS A 141 30.81 18.22 -54.01
CA LYS A 141 31.86 17.30 -54.32
C LYS A 141 32.89 17.24 -53.21
N TYR A 142 33.05 16.07 -52.61
CA TYR A 142 34.09 15.80 -51.63
C TYR A 142 35.10 14.81 -52.21
N ASN A 143 36.36 15.23 -52.28
CA ASN A 143 37.44 14.33 -52.66
C ASN A 143 37.89 13.50 -51.44
N ILE A 144 37.08 12.57 -51.02
CA ILE A 144 37.41 11.67 -49.91
C ILE A 144 37.80 10.32 -50.50
N ASP A 145 39.08 10.09 -50.67
CA ASP A 145 39.61 8.77 -50.97
C ASP A 145 39.64 7.92 -49.70
N MET A 146 38.63 7.11 -49.52
CA MET A 146 38.59 6.14 -48.43
C MET A 146 39.27 4.85 -48.87
N LYS A 147 40.29 4.42 -48.10
CA LYS A 147 40.88 3.12 -48.35
C LYS A 147 39.80 2.02 -48.17
N GLN A 148 39.67 1.12 -49.15
CA GLN A 148 38.68 0.02 -49.11
C GLN A 148 38.71 -0.76 -47.77
N LYS A 149 39.92 -0.97 -47.21
CA LYS A 149 40.13 -1.60 -45.89
C LYS A 149 39.45 -0.84 -44.75
N MET A 150 39.44 0.50 -44.82
CA MET A 150 38.80 1.36 -43.83
C MET A 150 37.24 1.23 -43.87
N ILE A 151 36.66 1.17 -45.07
CA ILE A 151 35.21 0.99 -45.26
C ILE A 151 34.78 -0.39 -44.71
N ILE A 152 35.54 -1.43 -45.02
CA ILE A 152 35.28 -2.80 -44.55
C ILE A 152 35.41 -2.86 -43.01
N MET A 153 36.44 -2.22 -42.41
CA MET A 153 36.58 -2.16 -40.96
C MET A 153 35.44 -1.36 -40.29
N LEU A 154 35.02 -0.25 -40.87
CA LEU A 154 33.90 0.55 -40.38
C LEU A 154 32.59 -0.28 -40.37
N ALA A 155 32.31 -0.93 -41.50
CA ALA A 155 31.13 -1.79 -41.62
C ALA A 155 31.16 -2.96 -40.61
N LYS A 156 32.32 -3.58 -40.41
CA LYS A 156 32.49 -4.65 -39.39
C LYS A 156 32.42 -4.18 -37.95
N SER A 157 32.72 -2.90 -37.65
CA SER A 157 32.66 -2.35 -36.29
C SER A 157 31.25 -1.98 -35.86
N ILE A 158 30.29 -1.82 -36.76
CA ILE A 158 28.91 -1.40 -36.43
C ILE A 158 28.25 -2.41 -35.51
N GLN A 159 28.31 -3.70 -35.83
CA GLN A 159 27.65 -4.74 -35.02
C GLN A 159 28.20 -4.83 -33.58
N PRO A 160 29.53 -4.95 -33.35
CA PRO A 160 30.05 -5.01 -31.98
C PRO A 160 29.78 -3.71 -31.20
N THR A 161 29.85 -2.54 -31.83
CA THR A 161 29.53 -1.26 -31.16
C THR A 161 28.06 -1.20 -30.71
N MET A 162 27.14 -1.69 -31.53
CA MET A 162 25.72 -1.79 -31.14
C MET A 162 25.49 -2.76 -29.97
N VAL A 163 26.22 -3.88 -29.94
CA VAL A 163 26.16 -4.83 -28.81
C VAL A 163 26.75 -4.21 -27.53
N GLU A 164 27.88 -3.54 -27.64
CA GLU A 164 28.49 -2.81 -26.51
C GLU A 164 27.54 -1.76 -25.94
N LEU A 165 26.92 -0.94 -26.79
CA LEU A 165 25.94 0.06 -26.38
C LEU A 165 24.77 -0.58 -25.65
N LEU A 166 24.25 -1.68 -26.20
CA LEU A 166 23.12 -2.42 -25.58
C LEU A 166 23.52 -2.95 -24.18
N LEU A 167 24.71 -3.51 -24.03
CA LEU A 167 25.23 -4.02 -22.77
C LEU A 167 25.40 -2.91 -21.72
N VAL A 168 25.92 -1.74 -22.11
CA VAL A 168 26.07 -0.59 -21.22
C VAL A 168 24.70 -0.11 -20.73
N VAL A 169 23.72 0.02 -21.64
CA VAL A 169 22.35 0.44 -21.28
C VAL A 169 21.71 -0.59 -20.34
N LEU A 170 21.83 -1.88 -20.65
CA LEU A 170 21.31 -2.94 -19.79
C LEU A 170 21.96 -2.91 -18.40
N GLY A 171 23.29 -2.74 -18.32
CA GLY A 171 24.03 -2.58 -17.08
C GLY A 171 23.56 -1.40 -16.24
N CYS A 172 23.35 -0.23 -16.86
CA CYS A 172 22.80 0.94 -16.20
C CYS A 172 21.38 0.67 -15.67
N CYS A 173 20.51 0.07 -16.47
CA CYS A 173 19.14 -0.26 -16.07
C CYS A 173 19.11 -1.22 -14.86
N LEU A 174 19.94 -2.26 -14.87
CA LEU A 174 20.06 -3.22 -13.77
C LEU A 174 20.60 -2.56 -12.50
N PHE A 175 21.61 -1.69 -12.62
CA PHE A 175 22.17 -0.96 -11.50
C PHE A 175 21.15 -0.03 -10.83
N PHE A 176 20.44 0.79 -11.60
CA PHE A 176 19.41 1.68 -11.08
C PHE A 176 18.21 0.91 -10.51
N SER A 177 17.82 -0.20 -11.15
CA SER A 177 16.75 -1.08 -10.67
C SER A 177 17.12 -1.73 -9.32
N TRP A 178 18.33 -2.25 -9.17
CA TRP A 178 18.83 -2.83 -7.92
C TRP A 178 18.90 -1.79 -6.78
N ARG A 179 19.43 -0.60 -7.08
CA ARG A 179 19.52 0.50 -6.12
C ARG A 179 18.13 1.01 -5.68
N GLY A 180 17.19 1.12 -6.61
CA GLY A 180 15.80 1.51 -6.33
C GLY A 180 15.06 0.46 -5.49
N SER A 181 15.24 -0.84 -5.81
CA SER A 181 14.66 -1.95 -5.07
C SER A 181 15.10 -1.97 -3.61
N LYS A 182 16.40 -1.77 -3.35
CA LYS A 182 16.94 -1.75 -1.98
C LYS A 182 16.36 -0.60 -1.16
N SER A 183 16.19 0.59 -1.75
CA SER A 183 15.61 1.76 -1.08
C SER A 183 14.14 1.55 -0.71
N LEU A 184 13.36 0.89 -1.59
CA LEU A 184 11.95 0.60 -1.35
C LEU A 184 11.74 -0.54 -0.34
N GLN A 185 12.62 -1.54 -0.29
CA GLN A 185 12.55 -2.60 0.73
C GLN A 185 12.66 -2.03 2.16
N THR A 186 13.48 -1.01 2.35
CA THR A 186 13.61 -0.34 3.66
C THR A 186 12.30 0.35 4.07
N VAL A 187 11.60 0.96 3.12
CA VAL A 187 10.31 1.62 3.38
C VAL A 187 9.19 0.61 3.66
N THR A 188 9.15 -0.51 2.91
CA THR A 188 8.16 -1.57 3.16
C THR A 188 8.36 -2.24 4.52
N ALA A 189 9.61 -2.50 4.92
CA ALA A 189 9.91 -3.01 6.26
C ALA A 189 9.49 -2.02 7.36
N GLY A 190 9.67 -0.71 7.11
CA GLY A 190 9.17 0.34 8.00
C GLY A 190 7.65 0.36 8.13
N LEU A 191 6.93 0.16 7.02
CA LEU A 191 5.46 0.04 7.02
C LEU A 191 4.98 -1.16 7.84
N ASP A 192 5.63 -2.33 7.69
CA ASP A 192 5.31 -3.52 8.48
C ASP A 192 5.54 -3.28 9.98
N THR A 193 6.64 -2.60 10.34
CA THR A 193 6.93 -2.21 11.73
C THR A 193 5.84 -1.27 12.27
N LEU A 194 5.42 -0.29 11.47
CA LEU A 194 4.37 0.67 11.86
C LEU A 194 3.01 -0.03 12.02
N ALA A 195 2.68 -0.98 11.14
CA ALA A 195 1.45 -1.77 11.22
C ALA A 195 1.38 -2.65 12.48
N GLN A 196 2.54 -3.06 13.00
CA GLN A 196 2.66 -3.80 14.27
C GLN A 196 2.70 -2.88 15.51
N GLY A 197 2.47 -1.58 15.34
CA GLY A 197 2.48 -0.59 16.43
C GLY A 197 3.87 -0.10 16.85
N GLY A 198 4.91 -0.45 16.11
CA GLY A 198 6.27 0.02 16.35
C GLY A 198 6.50 1.46 15.86
N THR A 199 7.60 2.07 16.32
CA THR A 199 8.05 3.39 15.83
C THR A 199 9.05 3.22 14.70
N VAL A 200 8.98 4.09 13.70
CA VAL A 200 9.81 4.03 12.50
C VAL A 200 10.66 5.30 12.40
N SER A 201 11.96 5.12 12.13
CA SER A 201 12.89 6.20 11.81
C SER A 201 13.80 5.77 10.67
N LEU A 202 13.44 6.15 9.45
CA LEU A 202 14.16 5.80 8.23
C LEU A 202 15.01 6.98 7.74
N PRO A 203 16.18 6.72 7.13
CA PRO A 203 16.97 7.78 6.53
C PRO A 203 16.22 8.41 5.33
N ALA A 204 15.99 9.71 5.39
CA ALA A 204 15.30 10.48 4.36
C ALA A 204 16.24 10.83 3.18
N ALA A 205 16.97 9.84 2.64
CA ALA A 205 17.94 10.02 1.57
C ALA A 205 17.69 9.03 0.41
N GLY A 206 18.06 9.42 -0.81
CA GLY A 206 17.97 8.57 -2.00
C GLY A 206 16.59 8.56 -2.65
N PHE A 207 16.35 7.56 -3.51
CA PHE A 207 15.16 7.46 -4.36
C PHE A 207 13.83 7.43 -3.59
N ALA A 208 13.80 6.83 -2.42
CA ALA A 208 12.62 6.75 -1.56
C ALA A 208 12.66 7.74 -0.37
N GLY A 209 13.55 8.74 -0.41
CA GLY A 209 13.78 9.67 0.70
C GLY A 209 12.52 10.44 1.12
N GLU A 210 11.76 10.96 0.17
CA GLU A 210 10.51 11.68 0.43
C GLU A 210 9.46 10.76 1.08
N LEU A 211 9.35 9.50 0.59
CA LEU A 211 8.44 8.51 1.17
C LEU A 211 8.86 8.10 2.58
N ALA A 212 10.17 7.93 2.81
CA ALA A 212 10.73 7.66 4.14
C ALA A 212 10.45 8.81 5.11
N GLN A 213 10.59 10.06 4.66
CA GLN A 213 10.26 11.24 5.47
C GLN A 213 8.77 11.26 5.84
N LYS A 214 7.87 11.04 4.89
CA LYS A 214 6.42 10.97 5.15
C LYS A 214 6.06 9.86 6.13
N LEU A 215 6.72 8.70 6.01
CA LEU A 215 6.52 7.59 6.94
C LEU A 215 7.00 7.95 8.35
N ASN A 216 8.15 8.62 8.49
CA ASN A 216 8.65 9.11 9.78
C ASN A 216 7.69 10.14 10.41
N GLU A 217 7.18 11.10 9.62
CA GLU A 217 6.18 12.08 10.08
C GLU A 217 4.90 11.40 10.57
N THR A 218 4.41 10.39 9.83
CA THR A 218 3.23 9.61 10.19
C THR A 218 3.47 8.80 11.47
N SER A 219 4.64 8.16 11.60
CA SER A 219 5.05 7.41 12.79
C SER A 219 5.05 8.30 14.05
N GLU A 220 5.64 9.50 13.94
CA GLU A 220 5.67 10.45 15.03
C GLU A 220 4.27 10.98 15.39
N GLN A 221 3.40 11.22 14.42
CA GLN A 221 2.01 11.62 14.67
C GLN A 221 1.23 10.52 15.39
N LEU A 222 1.39 9.25 14.98
CA LEU A 222 0.76 8.11 15.64
C LEU A 222 1.27 7.96 17.09
N ARG A 223 2.58 8.08 17.30
CA ARG A 223 3.19 8.04 18.63
C ARG A 223 2.59 9.12 19.55
N ARG A 224 2.53 10.37 19.09
CA ARG A 224 1.94 11.49 19.85
C ARG A 224 0.46 11.27 20.16
N ARG A 225 -0.30 10.76 19.19
CA ARG A 225 -1.73 10.44 19.41
C ARG A 225 -1.90 9.35 20.46
N ASN A 226 -1.10 8.29 20.39
CA ASN A 226 -1.14 7.21 21.38
C ASN A 226 -0.75 7.70 22.78
N GLU A 227 0.25 8.57 22.91
CA GLU A 227 0.61 9.19 24.18
C GLU A 227 -0.52 10.07 24.75
N ILE A 228 -1.19 10.85 23.92
CA ILE A 228 -2.34 11.67 24.35
C ILE A 228 -3.48 10.78 24.83
N ILE A 229 -3.80 9.70 24.10
CA ILE A 229 -4.82 8.74 24.49
C ILE A 229 -4.47 8.09 25.82
N ALA A 230 -3.24 7.58 25.98
CA ALA A 230 -2.77 6.97 27.21
C ALA A 230 -2.83 7.92 28.42
N ARG A 231 -2.41 9.19 28.24
CA ARG A 231 -2.51 10.22 29.29
C ARG A 231 -3.96 10.52 29.66
N ARG A 232 -4.84 10.63 28.67
CA ARG A 232 -6.27 10.85 28.89
C ARG A 232 -6.90 9.69 29.68
N ASP A 233 -6.57 8.46 29.32
CA ASP A 233 -7.10 7.25 29.95
C ASP A 233 -6.59 7.13 31.40
N THR A 234 -5.32 7.43 31.65
CA THR A 234 -4.76 7.51 33.01
C THR A 234 -5.47 8.58 33.84
N ALA A 235 -5.59 9.81 33.30
CA ALA A 235 -6.26 10.91 34.01
C ALA A 235 -7.74 10.59 34.32
N ARG A 236 -8.44 9.91 33.41
CA ARG A 236 -9.83 9.47 33.66
C ARG A 236 -9.91 8.45 34.78
N THR A 237 -8.98 7.47 34.82
CA THR A 237 -8.94 6.47 35.89
C THR A 237 -8.63 7.09 37.23
N GLU A 238 -7.67 8.01 37.30
CA GLU A 238 -7.31 8.75 38.52
C GLU A 238 -8.47 9.63 39.01
N TRP A 239 -9.16 10.32 38.08
CA TRP A 239 -10.31 11.16 38.41
C TRP A 239 -11.44 10.32 39.03
N ILE A 240 -11.81 9.18 38.43
CA ILE A 240 -12.84 8.28 38.98
C ILE A 240 -12.42 7.75 40.36
N ALA A 241 -11.16 7.40 40.54
CA ALA A 241 -10.65 6.94 41.83
C ALA A 241 -10.74 8.06 42.92
N GLY A 242 -10.40 9.31 42.57
CA GLY A 242 -10.51 10.48 43.44
C GLY A 242 -11.97 10.76 43.84
N VAL A 243 -12.86 10.84 42.85
CA VAL A 243 -14.30 11.05 43.10
C VAL A 243 -14.87 9.93 43.99
N SER A 244 -14.49 8.67 43.70
CA SER A 244 -14.91 7.52 44.51
C SER A 244 -14.50 7.63 45.97
N HIS A 245 -13.28 8.11 46.24
CA HIS A 245 -12.79 8.37 47.60
C HIS A 245 -13.59 9.48 48.27
N ASP A 246 -13.82 10.58 47.59
CA ASP A 246 -14.46 11.77 48.13
C ASP A 246 -15.95 11.56 48.43
N ILE A 247 -16.60 10.65 47.68
CA ILE A 247 -17.99 10.26 47.99
C ILE A 247 -18.06 9.22 49.12
N ARG A 248 -17.07 8.32 49.24
CA ARG A 248 -17.08 7.28 50.29
C ARG A 248 -17.08 7.85 51.71
N THR A 249 -16.36 8.95 51.95
CA THR A 249 -16.25 9.56 53.26
C THR A 249 -17.59 10.11 53.78
N PRO A 250 -18.32 11.01 53.08
CA PRO A 250 -19.63 11.48 53.55
C PRO A 250 -20.65 10.35 53.60
N LEU A 251 -20.57 9.38 52.66
CA LEU A 251 -21.50 8.24 52.66
C LEU A 251 -21.35 7.37 53.92
N ALA A 252 -20.10 7.13 54.37
CA ALA A 252 -19.84 6.38 55.59
C ALA A 252 -20.38 7.10 56.84
N LEU A 253 -20.32 8.44 56.90
CA LEU A 253 -20.92 9.23 57.98
C LEU A 253 -22.45 9.11 57.98
N ILE A 254 -23.10 9.25 56.79
CA ILE A 254 -24.56 9.11 56.67
C ILE A 254 -24.99 7.71 57.08
N LEU A 255 -24.26 6.68 56.67
CA LEU A 255 -24.53 5.29 57.02
C LEU A 255 -24.44 5.07 58.52
N GLY A 256 -23.35 5.59 59.15
CA GLY A 256 -23.15 5.47 60.60
C GLY A 256 -24.27 6.16 61.43
N TRP A 257 -24.71 7.35 61.03
CA TRP A 257 -25.83 8.03 61.66
C TRP A 257 -27.15 7.28 61.47
N ALA A 258 -27.40 6.75 60.25
CA ALA A 258 -28.60 5.98 59.95
C ALA A 258 -28.65 4.67 60.76
N GLU A 259 -27.50 3.97 60.91
CA GLU A 259 -27.41 2.79 61.75
C GLU A 259 -27.66 3.11 63.25
N GLN A 260 -27.14 4.23 63.75
CA GLN A 260 -27.44 4.66 65.13
C GLN A 260 -28.94 4.90 65.34
N LEU A 261 -29.58 5.65 64.42
CA LEU A 261 -31.05 5.91 64.45
C LEU A 261 -31.86 4.61 64.34
N GLN A 262 -31.43 3.63 63.57
CA GLN A 262 -32.11 2.34 63.39
C GLN A 262 -32.06 1.54 64.68
N ARG A 263 -30.94 1.61 65.45
CA ARG A 263 -30.75 0.88 66.72
C ARG A 263 -31.35 1.59 67.96
N GLU A 264 -31.71 2.90 67.82
CA GLU A 264 -32.24 3.70 68.94
C GLU A 264 -33.64 3.23 69.31
N ALA A 265 -33.78 2.58 70.45
CA ALA A 265 -35.03 1.96 70.91
C ALA A 265 -36.11 3.02 71.29
N THR A 266 -35.72 4.26 71.58
CA THR A 266 -36.62 5.33 71.94
C THR A 266 -37.38 5.94 70.75
N LEU A 267 -36.92 5.67 69.52
CA LEU A 267 -37.52 6.16 68.30
C LEU A 267 -38.76 5.33 67.89
N PRO A 268 -39.81 5.97 67.32
CA PRO A 268 -40.92 5.27 66.73
C PRO A 268 -40.53 4.26 65.68
N ALA A 269 -41.25 3.16 65.55
CA ALA A 269 -40.95 2.07 64.58
C ALA A 269 -40.83 2.61 63.15
N ALA A 270 -41.69 3.53 62.75
CA ALA A 270 -41.65 4.17 61.43
C ALA A 270 -40.37 4.97 61.17
N ALA A 271 -39.80 5.63 62.20
CA ALA A 271 -38.54 6.33 62.11
C ALA A 271 -37.34 5.37 61.95
N ARG A 272 -37.31 4.30 62.72
CA ARG A 272 -36.30 3.22 62.60
C ARG A 272 -36.36 2.52 61.23
N GLN A 273 -37.57 2.30 60.70
CA GLN A 273 -37.74 1.73 59.35
C GLN A 273 -37.19 2.69 58.25
N LYS A 274 -37.43 4.03 58.37
CA LYS A 274 -36.83 5.00 57.46
C LYS A 274 -35.32 5.04 57.55
N ALA A 275 -34.77 4.95 58.78
CA ALA A 275 -33.32 4.84 58.96
C ALA A 275 -32.73 3.60 58.32
N GLY A 276 -33.36 2.43 58.43
CA GLY A 276 -33.01 1.22 57.69
C GLY A 276 -33.05 1.41 56.18
N GLY A 277 -34.06 2.13 55.68
CA GLY A 277 -34.11 2.49 54.25
C GLY A 277 -32.92 3.35 53.77
N ILE A 278 -32.46 4.29 54.63
CA ILE A 278 -31.27 5.11 54.35
C ILE A 278 -30.01 4.20 54.32
N CYS A 279 -29.84 3.30 55.27
CA CYS A 279 -28.74 2.34 55.26
C CYS A 279 -28.67 1.54 53.97
N THR A 280 -29.81 1.00 53.53
CA THR A 280 -29.90 0.23 52.31
C THR A 280 -29.51 1.07 51.07
N GLN A 281 -29.93 2.35 50.99
CA GLN A 281 -29.52 3.22 49.89
C GLN A 281 -28.04 3.59 49.94
N CYS A 282 -27.49 3.84 51.11
CA CYS A 282 -26.05 4.10 51.28
C CYS A 282 -25.20 2.90 50.82
N GLU A 283 -25.59 1.68 51.17
CA GLU A 283 -24.90 0.47 50.73
C GLU A 283 -24.99 0.29 49.19
N LYS A 284 -26.16 0.59 48.60
CA LYS A 284 -26.34 0.58 47.16
C LYS A 284 -25.44 1.58 46.46
N ILE A 285 -25.35 2.83 46.93
CA ILE A 285 -24.48 3.85 46.38
C ILE A 285 -23.01 3.43 46.53
N ARG A 286 -22.60 2.87 47.65
CA ARG A 286 -21.23 2.34 47.84
C ARG A 286 -20.89 1.27 46.82
N SER A 287 -21.78 0.31 46.60
CA SER A 287 -21.59 -0.74 45.58
C SER A 287 -21.44 -0.17 44.16
N LEU A 288 -22.29 0.79 43.81
CA LEU A 288 -22.22 1.45 42.48
C LEU A 288 -20.88 2.18 42.26
N ILE A 289 -20.37 2.88 43.30
CA ILE A 289 -19.09 3.55 43.21
C ILE A 289 -17.92 2.56 43.06
N GLU A 290 -17.97 1.44 43.81
CA GLU A 290 -16.99 0.38 43.73
C GLU A 290 -17.01 -0.32 42.35
N ASP A 291 -18.21 -0.55 41.78
CA ASP A 291 -18.39 -1.07 40.45
C ASP A 291 -17.86 -0.14 39.36
N LEU A 292 -18.16 1.17 39.44
CA LEU A 292 -17.65 2.18 38.53
C LEU A 292 -16.12 2.24 38.55
N ASN A 293 -15.53 2.24 39.74
CA ASN A 293 -14.07 2.28 39.90
C ASN A 293 -13.41 1.02 39.35
N LEU A 294 -14.00 -0.16 39.59
CA LEU A 294 -13.51 -1.42 39.07
C LEU A 294 -13.60 -1.49 37.56
N THR A 295 -14.75 -1.12 37.00
CA THR A 295 -14.98 -1.09 35.53
C THR A 295 -13.97 -0.19 34.86
N SER A 296 -13.77 1.02 35.40
CA SER A 296 -12.78 1.98 34.86
C SER A 296 -11.36 1.37 34.88
N LYS A 297 -10.95 0.77 36.01
CA LYS A 297 -9.61 0.17 36.12
C LYS A 297 -9.39 -1.01 35.19
N LEU A 298 -10.42 -1.87 35.00
CA LEU A 298 -10.36 -3.01 34.11
C LEU A 298 -10.34 -2.57 32.64
N GLN A 299 -11.18 -1.60 32.25
CA GLN A 299 -11.27 -1.07 30.91
C GLN A 299 -9.96 -0.46 30.40
N TYR A 300 -9.22 0.23 31.28
CA TYR A 300 -7.97 0.90 30.94
C TYR A 300 -6.71 0.12 31.36
N GLY A 301 -6.85 -1.16 31.72
CA GLY A 301 -5.72 -2.04 32.08
C GLY A 301 -5.00 -1.62 33.37
N ALA A 302 -5.60 -0.73 34.18
CA ALA A 302 -5.03 -0.25 35.42
C ALA A 302 -5.27 -1.18 36.64
N GLN A 303 -6.03 -2.26 36.47
CA GLN A 303 -6.27 -3.27 37.48
C GLN A 303 -5.30 -4.44 37.31
N PRO A 304 -4.30 -4.61 38.17
CA PRO A 304 -3.44 -5.78 38.15
C PRO A 304 -4.24 -7.02 38.56
N LEU A 305 -4.34 -8.02 37.70
CA LEU A 305 -4.99 -9.29 38.02
C LEU A 305 -4.08 -10.14 38.89
N ARG A 306 -4.57 -10.57 40.05
CA ARG A 306 -3.87 -11.50 40.94
C ARG A 306 -4.25 -12.94 40.61
N ARG A 307 -3.86 -13.37 39.40
CA ARG A 307 -4.17 -14.72 38.93
C ARG A 307 -3.45 -15.77 39.75
N ARG A 308 -4.19 -16.79 40.19
CA ARG A 308 -3.67 -17.97 40.87
C ARG A 308 -4.36 -19.22 40.30
N SER A 309 -3.63 -20.32 40.28
CA SER A 309 -4.20 -21.59 39.86
C SER A 309 -5.07 -22.14 40.99
N ALA A 310 -6.30 -22.52 40.67
CA ALA A 310 -7.23 -23.10 41.58
C ALA A 310 -8.09 -24.16 40.85
N GLN A 311 -8.55 -25.19 41.56
CA GLN A 311 -9.52 -26.15 41.03
C GLN A 311 -10.86 -25.43 40.83
N ALA A 312 -11.44 -25.54 39.62
CA ALA A 312 -12.67 -24.87 39.26
C ALA A 312 -13.88 -25.36 40.04
N GLY A 313 -14.03 -26.68 40.22
CA GLY A 313 -15.16 -27.27 40.95
C GLY A 313 -15.30 -26.79 42.39
N PRO A 314 -14.26 -26.93 43.25
CA PRO A 314 -14.28 -26.41 44.63
C PRO A 314 -14.46 -24.90 44.72
N PHE A 315 -13.92 -24.13 43.73
CA PHE A 315 -14.11 -22.68 43.67
C PHE A 315 -15.58 -22.34 43.41
N LEU A 316 -16.21 -22.92 42.40
CA LEU A 316 -17.60 -22.66 42.05
C LEU A 316 -18.59 -23.10 43.15
N ARG A 317 -18.36 -24.24 43.80
CA ARG A 317 -19.18 -24.65 44.95
C ARG A 317 -19.13 -23.65 46.08
N ARG A 318 -17.96 -23.10 46.38
CA ARG A 318 -17.80 -22.05 47.40
C ARG A 318 -18.65 -20.83 47.09
N VAL A 319 -18.61 -20.38 45.83
CA VAL A 319 -19.39 -19.22 45.37
C VAL A 319 -20.89 -19.50 45.50
N VAL A 320 -21.32 -20.63 45.02
CA VAL A 320 -22.74 -21.08 45.12
C VAL A 320 -23.18 -21.20 46.57
N ALA A 321 -22.39 -21.81 47.45
CA ALA A 321 -22.71 -21.95 48.87
C ALA A 321 -22.82 -20.57 49.56
N ALA A 322 -21.87 -19.66 49.30
CA ALA A 322 -21.91 -18.29 49.84
C ALA A 322 -23.16 -17.53 49.35
N PHE A 323 -23.58 -17.74 48.13
CA PHE A 323 -24.84 -17.16 47.63
C PHE A 323 -26.04 -17.74 48.37
N CYS A 324 -26.12 -19.06 48.65
CA CYS A 324 -27.22 -19.66 49.37
C CYS A 324 -27.37 -19.16 50.83
N GLU A 325 -26.28 -18.72 51.45
CA GLU A 325 -26.28 -18.06 52.76
C GLU A 325 -26.80 -16.63 52.75
N ASN A 326 -26.88 -16.01 51.57
CA ASN A 326 -27.36 -14.65 51.44
C ASN A 326 -28.89 -14.59 51.66
N PRO A 327 -29.39 -13.58 52.43
CA PRO A 327 -30.85 -13.40 52.66
C PRO A 327 -31.65 -13.24 51.33
N LEU A 328 -31.05 -12.78 50.25
CA LEU A 328 -31.68 -12.71 48.95
C LEU A 328 -32.02 -14.06 48.38
N ALA A 329 -31.24 -15.11 48.71
CA ALA A 329 -31.46 -16.48 48.23
C ALA A 329 -32.69 -17.16 48.90
N ALA A 330 -33.22 -16.59 49.97
CA ALA A 330 -34.41 -17.14 50.64
C ALA A 330 -35.67 -17.25 49.74
N ARG A 331 -35.69 -16.48 48.63
CA ARG A 331 -36.75 -16.53 47.61
C ARG A 331 -36.41 -17.33 46.38
N CYS A 332 -35.26 -18.01 46.40
CA CYS A 332 -34.69 -18.66 45.22
C CYS A 332 -34.57 -20.16 45.44
N THR A 333 -35.05 -20.96 44.51
CA THR A 333 -34.71 -22.38 44.42
C THR A 333 -33.55 -22.54 43.46
N LEU A 334 -32.40 -22.99 43.99
CA LEU A 334 -31.19 -23.10 43.16
C LEU A 334 -30.95 -24.56 42.77
N ASP A 335 -30.98 -24.87 41.48
CA ASP A 335 -30.52 -26.11 40.88
C ASP A 335 -29.06 -25.95 40.44
N CYS A 336 -28.14 -26.71 41.02
CA CYS A 336 -26.71 -26.61 40.77
C CYS A 336 -26.16 -27.91 40.18
N SER A 337 -25.69 -27.89 38.98
CA SER A 337 -25.09 -28.99 38.25
C SER A 337 -23.65 -28.66 37.83
N ILE A 338 -22.69 -29.37 38.42
CA ILE A 338 -21.25 -29.25 38.09
C ILE A 338 -20.79 -30.61 37.58
N THR A 339 -20.30 -30.66 36.35
CA THR A 339 -19.85 -31.92 35.72
C THR A 339 -18.55 -32.43 36.36
N PRO A 340 -18.26 -33.75 36.31
CA PRO A 340 -16.97 -34.28 36.77
C PRO A 340 -15.74 -33.67 36.11
N ALA A 341 -15.85 -33.23 34.87
CA ALA A 341 -14.77 -32.58 34.16
C ALA A 341 -14.33 -31.26 34.83
N VAL A 342 -15.26 -30.49 35.40
CA VAL A 342 -14.99 -29.25 36.12
C VAL A 342 -14.24 -29.47 37.43
N GLU A 343 -14.45 -30.63 38.07
CA GLU A 343 -13.83 -30.95 39.37
C GLU A 343 -12.30 -30.94 39.33
N THR A 344 -11.75 -31.44 38.23
CA THR A 344 -10.31 -31.58 38.02
C THR A 344 -9.73 -30.42 37.21
N ALA A 345 -10.58 -29.60 36.58
CA ALA A 345 -10.16 -28.50 35.74
C ALA A 345 -9.41 -27.42 36.57
N ILE A 346 -8.27 -27.00 36.08
CA ILE A 346 -7.45 -25.93 36.70
C ILE A 346 -7.76 -24.59 36.04
N LEU A 347 -8.23 -23.65 36.83
CA LEU A 347 -8.49 -22.27 36.39
C LEU A 347 -7.37 -21.36 36.87
N HIS A 348 -6.74 -20.59 35.98
CA HIS A 348 -5.73 -19.59 36.32
C HIS A 348 -6.37 -18.20 36.33
N ALA A 349 -6.87 -17.76 37.49
CA ALA A 349 -7.74 -16.60 37.60
C ALA A 349 -7.56 -15.81 38.91
N ASP A 350 -8.07 -14.58 38.90
CA ASP A 350 -8.29 -13.81 40.14
C ASP A 350 -9.63 -14.22 40.75
N ALA A 351 -9.53 -15.05 41.79
CA ALA A 351 -10.70 -15.65 42.44
C ALA A 351 -11.64 -14.60 43.04
N ALA A 352 -11.13 -13.46 43.54
CA ALA A 352 -11.96 -12.40 44.11
C ALA A 352 -12.81 -11.69 43.06
N LEU A 353 -12.21 -11.41 41.88
CA LEU A 353 -12.92 -10.79 40.78
C LEU A 353 -13.95 -11.74 40.15
N LEU A 354 -13.59 -13.02 39.94
CA LEU A 354 -14.56 -13.99 39.44
C LEU A 354 -15.73 -14.26 40.41
N THR A 355 -15.45 -14.31 41.73
CA THR A 355 -16.53 -14.38 42.73
C THR A 355 -17.48 -13.20 42.56
N ARG A 356 -16.96 -11.96 42.46
CA ARG A 356 -17.79 -10.77 42.25
C ARG A 356 -18.62 -10.84 40.96
N ALA A 357 -18.05 -11.34 39.86
CA ALA A 357 -18.80 -11.51 38.60
C ALA A 357 -19.95 -12.51 38.75
N LEU A 358 -19.71 -13.66 39.36
CA LEU A 358 -20.71 -14.67 39.59
C LEU A 358 -21.81 -14.20 40.56
N GLU A 359 -21.43 -13.54 41.66
CA GLU A 359 -22.36 -12.94 42.60
C GLU A 359 -23.25 -11.88 41.96
N ASN A 360 -22.67 -11.01 41.08
CA ASN A 360 -23.46 -10.04 40.35
C ASN A 360 -24.51 -10.68 39.46
N VAL A 361 -24.21 -11.79 38.78
CA VAL A 361 -25.18 -12.47 37.94
C VAL A 361 -26.26 -13.12 38.81
N LEU A 362 -25.87 -13.88 39.88
CA LEU A 362 -26.81 -14.58 40.77
C LEU A 362 -27.73 -13.59 41.51
N GLN A 363 -27.18 -12.49 42.03
CA GLN A 363 -27.98 -11.47 42.73
C GLN A 363 -28.90 -10.72 41.76
N ASN A 364 -28.47 -10.51 40.52
CA ASN A 364 -29.28 -9.79 39.52
C ASN A 364 -30.54 -10.62 39.18
N ALA A 365 -30.41 -11.93 39.02
CA ALA A 365 -31.52 -12.81 38.76
C ALA A 365 -32.58 -12.74 39.87
N VAL A 366 -32.18 -12.63 41.15
CA VAL A 366 -33.13 -12.53 42.27
C VAL A 366 -33.70 -11.13 42.45
N ARG A 367 -32.88 -10.09 42.29
CA ARG A 367 -33.29 -8.65 42.54
C ARG A 367 -34.33 -8.17 41.55
N HIS A 368 -34.25 -8.58 40.29
CA HIS A 368 -35.13 -8.09 39.23
C HIS A 368 -36.46 -8.88 39.11
N ASN A 369 -36.63 -9.87 39.94
CA ASN A 369 -37.87 -10.68 39.99
C ASN A 369 -38.63 -10.49 41.31
N ALA A 370 -39.95 -10.21 41.23
CA ALA A 370 -40.75 -9.86 42.39
C ALA A 370 -41.20 -11.09 43.23
N GLY A 371 -41.21 -12.30 42.67
CA GLY A 371 -41.70 -13.54 43.29
C GLY A 371 -40.62 -14.58 43.60
N PRO A 372 -40.99 -15.76 44.03
CA PRO A 372 -40.12 -16.92 44.04
C PRO A 372 -39.54 -17.20 42.66
N ILE A 373 -38.29 -17.55 42.58
CA ILE A 373 -37.57 -17.76 41.32
C ILE A 373 -36.77 -19.06 41.36
N THR A 374 -36.69 -19.74 40.23
CA THR A 374 -35.84 -20.90 40.04
C THR A 374 -34.60 -20.48 39.28
N LEU A 375 -33.41 -20.70 39.87
CA LEU A 375 -32.13 -20.51 39.25
C LEU A 375 -31.51 -21.85 38.91
N ALA A 376 -31.02 -22.02 37.70
CA ALA A 376 -30.18 -23.14 37.33
C ALA A 376 -28.74 -22.63 37.07
N PHE A 377 -27.80 -23.21 37.82
CA PHE A 377 -26.36 -22.99 37.66
C PHE A 377 -25.75 -24.25 37.09
N HIS A 378 -25.27 -24.19 35.88
CA HIS A 378 -24.64 -25.32 35.20
C HIS A 378 -23.18 -24.96 34.87
N ALA A 379 -22.26 -25.86 35.23
CA ALA A 379 -20.85 -25.76 34.92
C ALA A 379 -20.36 -27.01 34.18
N ASP A 380 -19.74 -26.82 33.04
CA ASP A 380 -19.12 -27.87 32.24
C ASP A 380 -17.73 -27.43 31.76
N ALA A 381 -16.86 -28.38 31.41
CA ALA A 381 -15.49 -28.07 30.94
C ALA A 381 -15.11 -29.03 29.82
N ASP A 382 -14.51 -28.44 28.78
CA ASP A 382 -13.75 -29.15 27.76
C ASP A 382 -12.23 -29.08 28.05
N GLU A 383 -11.40 -29.54 27.11
CA GLU A 383 -9.93 -29.55 27.27
C GLU A 383 -9.30 -28.16 27.46
N THR A 384 -9.99 -27.09 27.04
CA THR A 384 -9.43 -25.72 26.94
C THR A 384 -10.23 -24.67 27.68
N MET A 385 -11.53 -24.91 27.86
CA MET A 385 -12.46 -23.88 28.33
C MET A 385 -13.39 -24.42 29.43
N LEU A 386 -13.67 -23.58 30.40
CA LEU A 386 -14.74 -23.74 31.39
C LEU A 386 -15.97 -22.98 30.88
N HIS A 387 -17.10 -23.68 30.78
CA HIS A 387 -18.40 -23.19 30.38
C HIS A 387 -19.32 -23.07 31.57
N LEU A 388 -19.76 -21.86 31.87
CA LEU A 388 -20.71 -21.56 32.94
C LEU A 388 -22.01 -21.05 32.32
N THR A 389 -23.12 -21.63 32.72
CA THR A 389 -24.46 -21.19 32.34
C THR A 389 -25.27 -20.89 33.60
N ILE A 390 -25.74 -19.67 33.74
CA ILE A 390 -26.66 -19.28 34.80
C ILE A 390 -27.95 -18.83 34.14
N GLN A 391 -29.06 -19.42 34.53
CA GLN A 391 -30.38 -19.08 33.93
C GLN A 391 -31.46 -19.04 35.03
N ASP A 392 -32.41 -18.13 34.80
CA ASP A 392 -33.58 -17.99 35.65
C ASP A 392 -34.89 -18.20 34.87
N ASP A 393 -35.99 -18.37 35.60
CA ASP A 393 -37.34 -18.45 35.07
C ASP A 393 -38.14 -17.15 35.23
N GLY A 394 -37.47 -16.05 35.39
CA GLY A 394 -38.06 -14.70 35.59
C GLY A 394 -38.50 -14.00 34.32
N THR A 395 -38.57 -12.66 34.38
CA THR A 395 -39.04 -11.81 33.27
C THR A 395 -38.03 -11.65 32.13
N GLY A 396 -36.75 -12.04 32.35
CA GLY A 396 -35.67 -11.82 31.42
C GLY A 396 -35.17 -10.36 31.39
N TYR A 397 -34.23 -10.08 30.47
CA TYR A 397 -33.70 -8.74 30.27
C TYR A 397 -34.61 -7.92 29.37
N PRO A 398 -34.85 -6.63 29.72
CA PRO A 398 -35.48 -5.68 28.77
C PRO A 398 -34.70 -5.62 27.46
N GLN A 399 -35.43 -5.41 26.35
CA GLN A 399 -34.82 -5.33 25.04
C GLN A 399 -33.75 -4.21 24.94
N SER A 400 -33.98 -3.08 25.62
CA SER A 400 -33.01 -1.97 25.69
C SER A 400 -31.72 -2.35 26.39
N VAL A 401 -31.77 -3.23 27.39
CA VAL A 401 -30.59 -3.75 28.10
C VAL A 401 -29.78 -4.67 27.19
N LEU A 402 -30.46 -5.60 26.51
CA LEU A 402 -29.80 -6.52 25.59
C LEU A 402 -29.15 -5.79 24.40
N ALA A 403 -29.79 -4.74 23.89
CA ALA A 403 -29.25 -3.92 22.80
C ALA A 403 -27.89 -3.31 23.20
N VAL A 404 -27.82 -2.72 24.40
CA VAL A 404 -26.58 -2.11 24.93
C VAL A 404 -25.50 -3.17 25.19
N LEU A 405 -25.86 -4.32 25.77
CA LEU A 405 -24.93 -5.43 26.03
C LEU A 405 -24.40 -6.05 24.71
N ASN A 406 -25.11 -5.89 23.61
CA ASN A 406 -24.70 -6.30 22.26
C ASN A 406 -23.97 -5.20 21.48
N GLY A 407 -23.61 -4.06 22.12
CA GLY A 407 -22.77 -3.02 21.54
C GLY A 407 -23.52 -1.80 20.96
N GLU A 408 -24.84 -1.70 21.15
CA GLU A 408 -25.58 -0.50 20.82
C GLU A 408 -25.35 0.61 21.87
N PRO A 409 -25.37 1.90 21.49
CA PRO A 409 -25.17 2.99 22.43
C PRO A 409 -26.31 3.06 23.48
N GLU A 410 -25.96 3.37 24.74
CA GLU A 410 -26.94 3.59 25.79
C GLU A 410 -27.93 4.71 25.43
N GLY A 411 -29.22 4.40 25.46
CA GLY A 411 -30.30 5.38 25.29
C GLY A 411 -30.67 6.07 26.62
N GLU A 412 -31.33 7.24 26.54
CA GLU A 412 -31.72 8.03 27.74
C GLU A 412 -32.59 7.28 28.79
N ASN A 413 -33.28 6.21 28.39
CA ASN A 413 -34.16 5.40 29.22
C ASN A 413 -33.62 4.00 29.53
N THR A 414 -32.34 3.71 29.29
CA THR A 414 -31.76 2.40 29.57
C THR A 414 -31.61 2.23 31.09
N PRO A 415 -32.11 1.15 31.70
CA PRO A 415 -31.85 0.85 33.11
C PRO A 415 -30.35 0.71 33.37
N HIS A 416 -29.92 1.09 34.58
CA HIS A 416 -28.52 0.95 34.97
C HIS A 416 -28.04 -0.52 34.86
N ILE A 417 -27.13 -0.77 33.95
CA ILE A 417 -26.57 -2.11 33.65
C ILE A 417 -25.14 -2.26 34.18
N LEU A 418 -24.69 -1.33 35.07
CA LEU A 418 -23.29 -1.29 35.56
C LEU A 418 -22.80 -2.64 36.09
N GLY A 419 -23.66 -3.37 36.83
CA GLY A 419 -23.32 -4.71 37.34
C GLY A 419 -23.03 -5.73 36.24
N LEU A 420 -23.75 -5.69 35.10
CA LEU A 420 -23.53 -6.58 33.97
C LEU A 420 -22.26 -6.18 33.19
N HIS A 421 -21.97 -4.88 33.07
CA HIS A 421 -20.69 -4.41 32.52
C HIS A 421 -19.49 -4.84 33.37
N VAL A 422 -19.64 -4.83 34.72
CA VAL A 422 -18.59 -5.37 35.61
C VAL A 422 -18.33 -6.85 35.29
N VAL A 423 -19.39 -7.65 35.08
CA VAL A 423 -19.25 -9.06 34.70
C VAL A 423 -18.50 -9.20 33.39
N GLU A 424 -18.90 -8.46 32.37
CA GLU A 424 -18.27 -8.47 31.05
C GLU A 424 -16.78 -8.10 31.14
N GLN A 425 -16.44 -7.01 31.85
CA GLN A 425 -15.06 -6.57 31.99
C GLN A 425 -14.20 -7.57 32.78
N ILE A 426 -14.73 -8.20 33.81
CA ILE A 426 -14.01 -9.22 34.56
C ILE A 426 -13.74 -10.45 33.69
N ILE A 427 -14.75 -10.97 32.99
CA ILE A 427 -14.60 -12.16 32.14
C ILE A 427 -13.62 -11.89 30.99
N ASN A 428 -13.74 -10.74 30.31
CA ASN A 428 -12.81 -10.30 29.26
C ASN A 428 -11.37 -10.14 29.78
N ALA A 429 -11.19 -9.56 30.97
CA ALA A 429 -9.87 -9.44 31.58
C ALA A 429 -9.21 -10.80 31.88
N HIS A 430 -10.00 -11.85 32.05
CA HIS A 430 -9.51 -13.24 32.19
C HIS A 430 -9.30 -13.96 30.86
N GLY A 431 -9.52 -13.29 29.72
CA GLY A 431 -9.40 -13.88 28.38
C GLY A 431 -10.59 -14.75 28.00
N GLY A 432 -11.71 -14.60 28.71
CA GLY A 432 -12.96 -15.28 28.47
C GLY A 432 -13.94 -14.47 27.62
N SER A 433 -15.15 -14.97 27.49
CA SER A 433 -16.27 -14.27 26.85
C SER A 433 -17.56 -14.48 27.66
N VAL A 434 -18.49 -13.52 27.58
CA VAL A 434 -19.81 -13.61 28.19
C VAL A 434 -20.89 -13.22 27.20
N GLN A 435 -22.02 -13.90 27.26
CA GLN A 435 -23.22 -13.61 26.46
C GLN A 435 -24.43 -13.54 27.36
N PHE A 436 -25.28 -12.52 27.14
CA PHE A 436 -26.52 -12.29 27.83
C PHE A 436 -27.67 -12.46 26.83
N VAL A 437 -28.61 -13.36 27.13
CA VAL A 437 -29.76 -13.64 26.27
C VAL A 437 -31.01 -13.90 27.11
N ASN A 438 -32.17 -13.74 26.50
CA ASN A 438 -33.41 -14.23 27.10
C ASN A 438 -33.70 -15.68 26.70
N ARG A 439 -34.37 -16.41 27.61
CA ARG A 439 -34.84 -17.77 27.34
C ARG A 439 -36.22 -17.74 26.71
N ASP A 440 -36.56 -18.80 26.00
CA ASP A 440 -37.89 -19.10 25.53
C ASP A 440 -38.54 -20.11 26.49
N PRO A 441 -39.77 -19.90 26.99
CA PRO A 441 -40.64 -18.76 26.73
C PRO A 441 -40.40 -17.51 27.62
N HIS A 442 -39.66 -17.63 28.73
CA HIS A 442 -39.30 -16.51 29.61
C HIS A 442 -38.07 -16.81 30.46
N GLY A 443 -37.43 -15.77 31.02
CA GLY A 443 -36.25 -15.84 31.86
C GLY A 443 -34.99 -15.28 31.19
N ALA A 444 -33.97 -15.00 32.00
CA ALA A 444 -32.67 -14.63 31.53
C ALA A 444 -31.69 -15.79 31.52
N LYS A 445 -30.70 -15.74 30.63
CA LYS A 445 -29.60 -16.71 30.53
C LYS A 445 -28.29 -15.98 30.30
N VAL A 446 -27.32 -16.25 31.14
CA VAL A 446 -25.94 -15.79 31.03
C VAL A 446 -25.03 -16.94 30.73
N MET A 447 -24.27 -16.89 29.69
CA MET A 447 -23.28 -17.88 29.29
C MET A 447 -21.88 -17.27 29.38
N MET A 448 -20.99 -17.86 30.13
CA MET A 448 -19.62 -17.42 30.31
C MET A 448 -18.65 -18.54 29.92
N GLN A 449 -17.57 -18.16 29.24
CA GLN A 449 -16.49 -19.06 28.87
C GLN A 449 -15.19 -18.52 29.44
N LEU A 450 -14.41 -19.34 30.10
CA LEU A 450 -13.13 -18.96 30.70
C LEU A 450 -12.05 -19.96 30.28
N PRO A 451 -10.86 -19.51 29.88
CA PRO A 451 -9.77 -20.40 29.52
C PRO A 451 -9.26 -21.18 30.74
N LEU A 452 -9.05 -22.46 30.57
CA LEU A 452 -8.41 -23.33 31.55
C LEU A 452 -6.87 -23.21 31.43
N ALA A 453 -6.20 -23.44 32.54
CA ALA A 453 -4.75 -23.57 32.50
C ALA A 453 -4.37 -24.83 31.71
N LYS A 454 -3.47 -24.73 30.76
CA LYS A 454 -2.87 -25.92 30.15
C LYS A 454 -2.07 -26.64 31.22
N ASP A 455 -2.30 -27.95 31.35
CA ASP A 455 -1.40 -28.81 32.14
C ASP A 455 0.01 -28.65 31.53
N GLU A 456 0.88 -27.86 32.18
CA GLU A 456 2.31 -27.99 31.96
C GLU A 456 2.75 -29.33 32.51
N LYS A 457 2.81 -30.35 31.62
CA LYS A 457 3.43 -31.63 31.91
C LYS A 457 4.95 -31.47 31.93
#